data_25a04d02834f05a707745fd31c88ef70
#
_entry.id   25a04d02834f05a707745fd31c88ef70
#
_cell.length_a   1.000
_cell.length_b   1.000
_cell.length_c   1.000
_cell.angle_alpha   90.00
_cell.angle_beta   90.00
_cell.angle_gamma   90.00
#
_symmetry.space_group_name_H-M   'P 1'
#
loop_
_entity.id
_entity.type
_entity.pdbx_description
1 polymer ?
#
loop_
_entity_poly.entity_id
_entity_poly.type
_entity_poly.pdbx_seq_one_letter_code
_entity_poly.pdbx_strand_id
1 'polypeptide(L)'
;MRKIKWWIALPLLVFAALLAFSLTRQTDPRNTFVIPDHILICLDAGHGGDDPGAVLGDRQEKDDNLRMALAVRDKLESHGFENLSVMLTREDDTELELQQRVEIANDANATLFISIHRNSGGGQGIETWISAEALQPETRLATYIQEGLAAIPMVKDRGVKSGTASNPLASYYVVGNTDMPACLVELGFLDNVDDLVLFEAAFDDYATAIADGILQMVKLK
;
A
#
# COMPACT_ATOMS: atom_id res chain seq x y z
N MET A 1 -31.12 6.22 -48.92
CA MET A 1 -29.98 5.97 -48.00
C MET A 1 -30.27 6.62 -46.66
N ARG A 2 -30.51 5.84 -45.61
CA ARG A 2 -30.82 6.36 -44.26
C ARG A 2 -29.52 6.92 -43.65
N LYS A 3 -29.46 8.22 -43.36
CA LYS A 3 -28.34 8.85 -42.65
C LYS A 3 -28.35 8.35 -41.21
N ILE A 4 -27.36 7.53 -40.85
CA ILE A 4 -27.11 7.10 -39.48
C ILE A 4 -26.85 8.38 -38.64
N LYS A 5 -27.67 8.58 -37.60
CA LYS A 5 -27.54 9.76 -36.76
C LYS A 5 -26.33 9.56 -35.83
N TRP A 6 -25.21 10.09 -36.17
CA TRP A 6 -23.90 9.98 -35.49
C TRP A 6 -23.94 10.28 -33.99
N TRP A 7 -24.87 11.13 -33.55
CA TRP A 7 -25.03 11.45 -32.14
C TRP A 7 -25.59 10.31 -31.29
N ILE A 8 -26.14 9.25 -31.87
CA ILE A 8 -26.54 8.01 -31.18
C ILE A 8 -25.41 6.95 -31.22
N ALA A 9 -24.62 6.96 -32.30
CA ALA A 9 -23.56 5.97 -32.47
C ALA A 9 -22.34 6.19 -31.54
N LEU A 10 -21.99 7.45 -31.26
CA LEU A 10 -20.85 7.79 -30.41
C LEU A 10 -21.02 7.33 -28.94
N PRO A 11 -22.15 7.60 -28.25
CA PRO A 11 -22.36 7.09 -26.90
C PRO A 11 -22.39 5.55 -26.81
N LEU A 12 -22.92 4.88 -27.83
CA LEU A 12 -22.94 3.42 -27.89
C LEU A 12 -21.54 2.82 -28.06
N LEU A 13 -20.68 3.45 -28.86
CA LEU A 13 -19.27 3.03 -29.03
C LEU A 13 -18.47 3.24 -27.73
N VAL A 14 -18.67 4.38 -27.07
CA VAL A 14 -18.03 4.65 -25.76
C VAL A 14 -18.50 3.65 -24.72
N PHE A 15 -19.79 3.36 -24.65
CA PHE A 15 -20.34 2.37 -23.72
C PHE A 15 -19.81 0.96 -24.00
N ALA A 16 -19.75 0.55 -25.29
CA ALA A 16 -19.20 -0.73 -25.67
C ALA A 16 -17.71 -0.84 -25.36
N ALA A 17 -16.93 0.24 -25.54
CA ALA A 17 -15.52 0.28 -25.17
C ALA A 17 -15.30 0.19 -23.65
N LEU A 18 -16.12 0.89 -22.87
CA LEU A 18 -16.08 0.81 -21.40
C LEU A 18 -16.50 -0.57 -20.89
N LEU A 19 -17.50 -1.18 -21.50
CA LEU A 19 -17.95 -2.54 -21.17
C LEU A 19 -16.87 -3.57 -21.53
N ALA A 20 -16.26 -3.48 -22.71
CA ALA A 20 -15.16 -4.34 -23.13
C ALA A 20 -13.95 -4.19 -22.19
N PHE A 21 -13.58 -2.97 -21.82
CA PHE A 21 -12.52 -2.69 -20.86
C PHE A 21 -12.83 -3.28 -19.47
N SER A 22 -14.06 -3.14 -19.01
CA SER A 22 -14.50 -3.75 -17.73
C SER A 22 -14.45 -5.27 -17.78
N LEU A 23 -14.90 -5.89 -18.88
CA LEU A 23 -14.88 -7.34 -19.06
C LEU A 23 -13.46 -7.89 -19.15
N THR A 24 -12.56 -7.20 -19.87
CA THR A 24 -11.14 -7.63 -19.99
C THR A 24 -10.43 -7.52 -18.65
N ARG A 25 -10.71 -6.49 -17.85
CA ARG A 25 -10.18 -6.35 -16.50
C ARG A 25 -10.67 -7.48 -15.57
N GLN A 26 -11.93 -7.89 -15.71
CA GLN A 26 -12.53 -8.94 -14.88
C GLN A 26 -12.00 -10.34 -15.21
N THR A 27 -11.45 -10.54 -16.40
CA THR A 27 -10.86 -11.81 -16.85
C THR A 27 -9.34 -11.88 -16.68
N ASP A 28 -8.68 -10.82 -16.23
CA ASP A 28 -7.25 -10.86 -15.93
C ASP A 28 -7.00 -11.79 -14.73
N PRO A 29 -6.22 -12.87 -14.89
CA PRO A 29 -5.93 -13.81 -13.80
C PRO A 29 -5.27 -13.13 -12.59
N ARG A 30 -4.57 -12.01 -12.77
CA ARG A 30 -3.97 -11.21 -11.69
C ARG A 30 -5.03 -10.52 -10.81
N ASN A 31 -6.28 -10.43 -11.25
CA ASN A 31 -7.41 -9.98 -10.44
C ASN A 31 -7.94 -11.06 -9.49
N THR A 32 -7.33 -12.25 -9.48
CA THR A 32 -7.71 -13.34 -8.58
C THR A 32 -6.62 -13.50 -7.53
N PHE A 33 -6.99 -13.38 -6.27
CA PHE A 33 -6.10 -13.64 -5.14
C PHE A 33 -6.54 -14.92 -4.44
N VAL A 34 -5.66 -15.91 -4.48
CA VAL A 34 -5.85 -17.18 -3.77
C VAL A 34 -4.96 -17.14 -2.53
N ILE A 35 -5.56 -17.34 -1.37
CA ILE A 35 -4.81 -17.38 -0.10
C ILE A 35 -4.08 -18.73 -0.04
N PRO A 36 -2.74 -18.75 0.04
CA PRO A 36 -1.99 -20.00 0.16
C PRO A 36 -2.15 -20.63 1.56
N ASP A 37 -1.77 -21.90 1.67
CA ASP A 37 -1.79 -22.61 2.96
C ASP A 37 -0.84 -21.98 3.98
N HIS A 38 0.32 -21.49 3.52
CA HIS A 38 1.25 -20.71 4.32
C HIS A 38 1.33 -19.28 3.80
N ILE A 39 1.12 -18.32 4.68
CA ILE A 39 1.05 -16.89 4.37
C ILE A 39 2.35 -16.23 4.82
N LEU A 40 3.06 -15.61 3.89
CA LEU A 40 4.25 -14.82 4.18
C LEU A 40 3.98 -13.34 3.89
N ILE A 41 3.99 -12.53 4.93
CA ILE A 41 3.84 -11.07 4.80
C ILE A 41 5.22 -10.45 4.72
N CYS A 42 5.48 -9.65 3.68
CA CYS A 42 6.68 -8.83 3.56
C CYS A 42 6.35 -7.38 3.90
N LEU A 43 6.94 -6.88 4.98
CA LEU A 43 6.87 -5.48 5.40
C LEU A 43 8.13 -4.77 4.90
N ASP A 44 7.97 -3.71 4.15
CA ASP A 44 9.06 -2.88 3.66
C ASP A 44 9.12 -1.57 4.44
N ALA A 45 10.17 -1.40 5.24
CA ALA A 45 10.45 -0.12 5.87
C ALA A 45 11.17 0.79 4.87
N GLY A 46 10.47 1.78 4.31
CA GLY A 46 11.04 2.68 3.31
C GLY A 46 12.29 3.40 3.79
N HIS A 47 13.17 3.79 2.85
CA HIS A 47 14.45 4.46 3.13
C HIS A 47 15.42 3.61 3.98
N GLY A 48 16.48 4.21 4.53
CA GLY A 48 17.49 3.53 5.38
C GLY A 48 18.92 3.96 5.05
N GLY A 49 19.84 3.81 6.00
CA GLY A 49 21.25 4.17 5.83
C GLY A 49 21.44 5.64 5.48
N ASP A 50 22.08 5.91 4.34
CA ASP A 50 22.35 7.25 3.83
C ASP A 50 21.13 7.94 3.19
N ASP A 51 20.03 7.19 2.94
CA ASP A 51 18.73 7.75 2.52
C ASP A 51 17.82 8.00 3.73
N PRO A 52 17.72 9.22 4.24
CA PRO A 52 16.89 9.53 5.41
C PRO A 52 15.39 9.61 5.08
N GLY A 53 15.00 9.64 3.80
CA GLY A 53 13.66 10.06 3.39
C GLY A 53 13.38 11.53 3.73
N ALA A 54 12.16 11.86 4.10
CA ALA A 54 11.80 13.18 4.60
C ALA A 54 12.50 13.47 5.94
N VAL A 55 12.89 14.75 6.13
CA VAL A 55 13.61 15.21 7.34
C VAL A 55 12.95 16.44 7.95
N LEU A 56 12.74 16.41 9.27
CA LEU A 56 12.27 17.56 10.05
C LEU A 56 13.13 17.70 11.31
N GLY A 57 14.05 18.66 11.31
CA GLY A 57 15.05 18.78 12.39
C GLY A 57 15.92 17.54 12.48
N ASP A 58 15.94 16.88 13.62
CA ASP A 58 16.68 15.62 13.83
C ASP A 58 15.86 14.37 13.50
N ARG A 59 14.56 14.51 13.15
CA ARG A 59 13.69 13.39 12.83
C ARG A 59 13.82 13.02 11.36
N GLN A 60 13.99 11.73 11.10
CA GLN A 60 14.13 11.14 9.77
C GLN A 60 12.99 10.15 9.50
N GLU A 61 12.47 10.16 8.30
CA GLU A 61 11.40 9.26 7.87
C GLU A 61 11.80 7.79 8.01
N LYS A 62 13.04 7.44 7.65
CA LYS A 62 13.56 6.07 7.74
C LYS A 62 13.41 5.43 9.11
N ASP A 63 13.55 6.25 10.19
CA ASP A 63 13.44 5.77 11.57
C ASP A 63 11.99 5.49 11.95
N ASP A 64 11.07 6.38 11.53
CA ASP A 64 9.64 6.19 11.73
C ASP A 64 9.13 4.95 10.97
N ASN A 65 9.58 4.78 9.73
CA ASN A 65 9.21 3.65 8.88
C ASN A 65 9.65 2.32 9.49
N LEU A 66 10.92 2.23 9.95
CA LEU A 66 11.42 1.02 10.60
C LEU A 66 10.68 0.72 11.89
N ARG A 67 10.50 1.73 12.75
CA ARG A 67 9.78 1.59 14.01
C ARG A 67 8.35 1.07 13.79
N MET A 68 7.65 1.59 12.77
CA MET A 68 6.30 1.16 12.44
C MET A 68 6.28 -0.26 11.86
N ALA A 69 7.19 -0.58 10.93
CA ALA A 69 7.27 -1.93 10.35
C ALA A 69 7.51 -3.00 11.42
N LEU A 70 8.40 -2.74 12.38
CA LEU A 70 8.64 -3.62 13.51
C LEU A 70 7.40 -3.78 14.40
N ALA A 71 6.69 -2.69 14.68
CA ALA A 71 5.47 -2.73 15.48
C ALA A 71 4.34 -3.52 14.77
N VAL A 72 4.18 -3.36 13.46
CA VAL A 72 3.21 -4.14 12.66
C VAL A 72 3.56 -5.63 12.68
N ARG A 73 4.86 -5.98 12.51
CA ARG A 73 5.32 -7.37 12.67
C ARG A 73 4.91 -7.95 14.02
N ASP A 74 5.24 -7.23 15.10
CA ASP A 74 4.96 -7.69 16.47
C ASP A 74 3.45 -7.88 16.70
N LYS A 75 2.60 -7.01 16.13
CA LYS A 75 1.14 -7.18 16.14
C LYS A 75 0.71 -8.46 15.41
N LEU A 76 1.17 -8.68 14.19
CA LEU A 76 0.83 -9.87 13.39
C LEU A 76 1.27 -11.15 14.09
N GLU A 77 2.50 -11.20 14.62
CA GLU A 77 3.04 -12.36 15.33
C GLU A 77 2.31 -12.63 16.65
N SER A 78 1.83 -11.59 17.35
CA SER A 78 1.12 -11.73 18.61
C SER A 78 -0.21 -12.50 18.50
N HIS A 79 -0.78 -12.58 17.30
CA HIS A 79 -1.99 -13.38 17.05
C HIS A 79 -1.73 -14.90 17.08
N GLY A 80 -0.47 -15.34 16.94
CA GLY A 80 -0.07 -16.74 17.07
C GLY A 80 -0.63 -17.69 16.00
N PHE A 81 -0.90 -17.17 14.79
CA PHE A 81 -1.34 -18.01 13.67
C PHE A 81 -0.18 -18.88 13.16
N GLU A 82 -0.31 -20.21 13.25
CA GLU A 82 0.74 -21.16 12.85
C GLU A 82 1.08 -21.10 11.35
N ASN A 83 0.15 -20.65 10.52
CA ASN A 83 0.31 -20.58 9.08
C ASN A 83 0.67 -19.17 8.56
N LEU A 84 0.99 -18.23 9.46
CA LEU A 84 1.41 -16.87 9.10
C LEU A 84 2.83 -16.62 9.58
N SER A 85 3.65 -16.09 8.69
CA SER A 85 5.00 -15.60 8.96
C SER A 85 5.15 -14.17 8.47
N VAL A 86 6.03 -13.42 9.11
CA VAL A 86 6.35 -12.05 8.73
C VAL A 86 7.84 -11.93 8.45
N MET A 87 8.21 -11.24 7.40
CA MET A 87 9.58 -10.83 7.10
C MET A 87 9.61 -9.32 6.86
N LEU A 88 10.75 -8.72 7.09
CA LEU A 88 11.02 -7.33 6.74
C LEU A 88 12.07 -7.28 5.64
N THR A 89 12.03 -6.23 4.80
CA THR A 89 13.11 -5.96 3.84
C THR A 89 14.38 -5.52 4.56
N ARG A 90 14.25 -4.80 5.69
CA ARG A 90 15.33 -4.46 6.62
C ARG A 90 14.81 -4.45 8.06
N GLU A 91 15.66 -4.85 9.00
CA GLU A 91 15.37 -4.85 10.44
C GLU A 91 16.25 -3.86 11.23
N ASP A 92 17.11 -3.14 10.54
CA ASP A 92 18.02 -2.14 11.07
C ASP A 92 18.11 -0.91 10.12
N ASP A 93 19.08 -0.01 10.35
CA ASP A 93 19.29 1.18 9.50
C ASP A 93 20.12 0.86 8.24
N THR A 94 19.85 -0.27 7.60
CA THR A 94 20.46 -0.63 6.31
C THR A 94 19.78 0.10 5.16
N GLU A 95 20.58 0.66 4.24
CA GLU A 95 20.10 1.18 2.97
C GLU A 95 19.85 0.04 1.99
N LEU A 96 18.68 0.08 1.34
CA LEU A 96 18.30 -0.85 0.28
C LEU A 96 17.81 -0.06 -0.92
N GLU A 97 18.37 -0.37 -2.08
CA GLU A 97 17.85 0.13 -3.35
C GLU A 97 16.43 -0.40 -3.60
N LEU A 98 15.61 0.34 -4.35
CA LEU A 98 14.23 -0.05 -4.65
C LEU A 98 14.14 -1.45 -5.29
N GLN A 99 15.11 -1.79 -6.15
CA GLN A 99 15.19 -3.10 -6.78
C GLN A 99 15.44 -4.21 -5.76
N GLN A 100 16.32 -4.01 -4.80
CA GLN A 100 16.62 -5.00 -3.77
C GLN A 100 15.40 -5.31 -2.90
N ARG A 101 14.59 -4.30 -2.54
CA ARG A 101 13.32 -4.48 -1.80
C ARG A 101 12.36 -5.40 -2.54
N VAL A 102 12.22 -5.17 -3.85
CA VAL A 102 11.39 -6.00 -4.74
C VAL A 102 11.94 -7.42 -4.83
N GLU A 103 13.24 -7.58 -5.07
CA GLU A 103 13.91 -8.90 -5.16
C GLU A 103 13.75 -9.70 -3.86
N ILE A 104 13.95 -9.08 -2.69
CA ILE A 104 13.74 -9.73 -1.39
C ILE A 104 12.33 -10.31 -1.27
N ALA A 105 11.30 -9.56 -1.64
CA ALA A 105 9.92 -10.01 -1.54
C ALA A 105 9.57 -11.09 -2.58
N ASN A 106 10.02 -10.91 -3.83
CA ASN A 106 9.74 -11.83 -4.93
C ASN A 106 10.47 -13.17 -4.74
N ASP A 107 11.76 -13.15 -4.37
CA ASP A 107 12.57 -14.35 -4.13
C ASP A 107 12.03 -15.18 -2.96
N ALA A 108 11.50 -14.51 -1.94
CA ALA A 108 10.83 -15.16 -0.82
C ALA A 108 9.44 -15.69 -1.16
N ASN A 109 8.89 -15.39 -2.33
CA ASN A 109 7.51 -15.67 -2.72
C ASN A 109 6.50 -15.15 -1.67
N ALA A 110 6.67 -13.90 -1.25
CA ALA A 110 5.77 -13.29 -0.28
C ALA A 110 4.32 -13.30 -0.77
N THR A 111 3.38 -13.46 0.15
CA THR A 111 1.93 -13.47 -0.16
C THR A 111 1.38 -12.06 -0.35
N LEU A 112 1.87 -11.12 0.45
CA LEU A 112 1.54 -9.69 0.41
C LEU A 112 2.80 -8.88 0.65
N PHE A 113 2.84 -7.68 0.05
CA PHE A 113 3.91 -6.70 0.25
C PHE A 113 3.32 -5.37 0.72
N ILE A 114 3.81 -4.83 1.84
CA ILE A 114 3.35 -3.56 2.40
C ILE A 114 4.56 -2.67 2.65
N SER A 115 4.71 -1.60 1.87
CA SER A 115 5.75 -0.58 2.06
C SER A 115 5.21 0.52 2.97
N ILE A 116 5.99 0.91 3.97
CA ILE A 116 5.61 1.84 5.04
C ILE A 116 6.46 3.10 4.92
N HIS A 117 5.79 4.25 4.84
CA HIS A 117 6.36 5.57 4.60
C HIS A 117 5.69 6.67 5.44
N ARG A 118 6.37 7.83 5.48
CA ARG A 118 5.83 9.12 5.93
C ARG A 118 5.89 10.09 4.77
N ASN A 119 4.78 10.75 4.50
CA ASN A 119 4.69 11.73 3.43
C ASN A 119 5.43 13.04 3.78
N SER A 120 5.64 13.89 2.79
CA SER A 120 6.20 15.23 2.95
C SER A 120 5.69 16.18 1.86
N GLY A 121 5.96 17.49 2.00
CA GLY A 121 5.57 18.50 1.01
C GLY A 121 4.38 19.35 1.41
N GLY A 122 4.12 19.54 2.71
CA GLY A 122 3.15 20.50 3.25
C GLY A 122 1.70 20.04 3.16
N GLY A 123 1.46 18.74 3.03
CA GLY A 123 0.11 18.16 3.09
C GLY A 123 -0.33 17.82 4.50
N GLN A 124 -1.42 17.05 4.63
CA GLN A 124 -1.92 16.49 5.88
C GLN A 124 -2.73 15.23 5.62
N GLY A 125 -2.55 14.21 6.46
CA GLY A 125 -3.35 12.99 6.48
C GLY A 125 -2.69 11.80 5.82
N ILE A 126 -3.35 10.65 5.94
CA ILE A 126 -2.88 9.34 5.49
C ILE A 126 -3.36 9.02 4.09
N GLU A 127 -2.58 8.27 3.32
CA GLU A 127 -2.99 7.75 2.01
C GLU A 127 -2.33 6.41 1.73
N THR A 128 -2.98 5.56 0.94
CA THR A 128 -2.42 4.27 0.53
C THR A 128 -2.35 4.20 -1.00
N TRP A 129 -1.17 3.91 -1.53
CA TRP A 129 -0.90 3.86 -2.95
C TRP A 129 -0.81 2.41 -3.44
N ILE A 130 -1.37 2.16 -4.62
CA ILE A 130 -1.27 0.91 -5.34
C ILE A 130 -0.71 1.14 -6.74
N SER A 131 -0.42 0.08 -7.47
CA SER A 131 0.05 0.19 -8.85
C SER A 131 -0.93 0.98 -9.74
N ALA A 132 -0.44 1.52 -10.85
CA ALA A 132 -1.27 2.22 -11.84
C ALA A 132 -2.31 1.28 -12.49
N GLU A 133 -2.06 -0.03 -12.47
CA GLU A 133 -3.00 -1.04 -12.97
C GLU A 133 -4.23 -1.19 -12.07
N ALA A 134 -4.10 -0.86 -10.80
CA ALA A 134 -5.16 -0.92 -9.79
C ALA A 134 -5.91 -2.27 -9.82
N LEU A 135 -5.15 -3.36 -9.71
CA LEU A 135 -5.71 -4.71 -9.67
C LEU A 135 -6.61 -4.90 -8.43
N GLN A 136 -7.60 -5.79 -8.54
CA GLN A 136 -8.56 -6.02 -7.45
C GLN A 136 -7.91 -6.46 -6.13
N PRO A 137 -6.89 -7.37 -6.10
CA PRO A 137 -6.23 -7.74 -4.87
C PRO A 137 -5.49 -6.58 -4.19
N GLU A 138 -4.77 -5.75 -4.95
CA GLU A 138 -4.09 -4.56 -4.45
C GLU A 138 -5.10 -3.55 -3.88
N THR A 139 -6.16 -3.26 -4.65
CA THR A 139 -7.21 -2.34 -4.23
C THR A 139 -7.85 -2.79 -2.92
N ARG A 140 -8.12 -4.09 -2.78
CA ARG A 140 -8.74 -4.65 -1.57
C ARG A 140 -7.80 -4.57 -0.36
N LEU A 141 -6.52 -4.95 -0.52
CA LEU A 141 -5.50 -4.82 0.53
C LEU A 141 -5.39 -3.37 1.01
N ALA A 142 -5.19 -2.45 0.07
CA ALA A 142 -5.07 -1.02 0.36
C ALA A 142 -6.33 -0.45 1.03
N THR A 143 -7.53 -0.90 0.59
CA THR A 143 -8.80 -0.45 1.18
C THR A 143 -8.91 -0.89 2.64
N TYR A 144 -8.61 -2.15 2.96
CA TYR A 144 -8.70 -2.64 4.34
C TYR A 144 -7.74 -1.90 5.29
N ILE A 145 -6.51 -1.66 4.84
CA ILE A 145 -5.54 -0.88 5.62
C ILE A 145 -6.00 0.58 5.76
N GLN A 146 -6.40 1.22 4.65
CA GLN A 146 -6.80 2.63 4.65
C GLN A 146 -8.03 2.87 5.52
N GLU A 147 -9.06 2.00 5.46
CA GLU A 147 -10.26 2.10 6.28
C GLU A 147 -9.95 1.94 7.77
N GLY A 148 -9.05 1.01 8.14
CA GLY A 148 -8.57 0.85 9.50
C GLY A 148 -7.87 2.10 10.02
N LEU A 149 -6.93 2.65 9.25
CA LEU A 149 -6.22 3.87 9.58
C LEU A 149 -7.14 5.10 9.66
N ALA A 150 -8.10 5.21 8.74
CA ALA A 150 -9.07 6.32 8.72
C ALA A 150 -10.06 6.28 9.89
N ALA A 151 -10.23 5.13 10.54
CA ALA A 151 -11.06 5.00 11.74
C ALA A 151 -10.40 5.56 13.01
N ILE A 152 -9.09 5.81 12.99
CA ILE A 152 -8.37 6.42 14.10
C ILE A 152 -8.84 7.87 14.27
N PRO A 153 -9.26 8.29 15.48
CA PRO A 153 -9.74 9.64 15.71
C PRO A 153 -8.75 10.72 15.27
N MET A 154 -9.26 11.77 14.64
CA MET A 154 -8.51 12.93 14.10
C MET A 154 -7.62 12.65 12.91
N VAL A 155 -7.47 11.41 12.45
CA VAL A 155 -6.78 11.11 11.20
C VAL A 155 -7.55 11.71 10.02
N LYS A 156 -6.83 12.45 9.18
CA LYS A 156 -7.37 12.96 7.92
C LYS A 156 -7.19 11.91 6.84
N ASP A 157 -8.29 11.35 6.36
CA ASP A 157 -8.29 10.37 5.29
C ASP A 157 -8.13 11.03 3.91
N ARG A 158 -7.13 10.60 3.15
CA ARG A 158 -6.87 10.99 1.77
C ARG A 158 -7.20 9.86 0.78
N GLY A 159 -7.57 8.69 1.29
CA GLY A 159 -8.05 7.54 0.54
C GLY A 159 -6.97 6.73 -0.16
N VAL A 160 -7.43 5.67 -0.83
CA VAL A 160 -6.59 4.84 -1.70
C VAL A 160 -6.39 5.52 -3.05
N LYS A 161 -5.16 5.46 -3.57
CA LYS A 161 -4.74 6.08 -4.82
C LYS A 161 -3.99 5.07 -5.68
N SER A 162 -4.02 5.27 -6.99
CA SER A 162 -3.25 4.47 -7.95
C SER A 162 -2.27 5.35 -8.72
N GLY A 163 -1.14 4.76 -9.10
CA GLY A 163 -0.10 5.49 -9.81
C GLY A 163 0.95 6.07 -8.87
N THR A 164 1.38 7.30 -9.15
CA THR A 164 2.25 8.11 -8.27
C THR A 164 1.65 9.50 -8.09
N ALA A 165 2.15 10.25 -7.11
CA ALA A 165 1.71 11.61 -6.85
C ALA A 165 1.85 12.55 -8.07
N SER A 166 2.83 12.31 -8.93
CA SER A 166 3.10 13.12 -10.12
C SER A 166 2.56 12.54 -11.42
N ASN A 167 2.27 11.24 -11.48
CA ASN A 167 1.83 10.57 -12.70
C ASN A 167 0.89 9.39 -12.39
N PRO A 168 -0.41 9.50 -12.67
CA PRO A 168 -1.37 8.42 -12.40
C PRO A 168 -1.18 7.17 -13.30
N LEU A 169 -0.35 7.26 -14.36
CA LEU A 169 -0.07 6.15 -15.26
C LEU A 169 1.24 5.41 -14.95
N ALA A 170 2.01 5.91 -13.96
CA ALA A 170 3.22 5.26 -13.48
C ALA A 170 2.98 4.70 -12.08
N SER A 171 3.64 3.60 -11.72
CA SER A 171 3.61 3.06 -10.36
C SER A 171 4.85 3.51 -9.57
N TYR A 172 4.74 3.63 -8.25
CA TYR A 172 5.92 3.58 -7.41
C TYR A 172 6.63 2.25 -7.65
N TYR A 173 7.96 2.28 -7.68
CA TYR A 173 8.75 1.13 -8.13
C TYR A 173 8.40 -0.15 -7.37
N VAL A 174 8.35 -0.08 -6.04
CA VAL A 174 8.12 -1.25 -5.18
C VAL A 174 6.73 -1.87 -5.36
N VAL A 175 5.68 -1.09 -5.58
CA VAL A 175 4.33 -1.63 -5.81
C VAL A 175 4.05 -1.99 -7.27
N GLY A 176 4.89 -1.53 -8.20
CA GLY A 176 4.73 -1.82 -9.62
C GLY A 176 5.56 -3.00 -10.12
N ASN A 177 6.51 -3.52 -9.31
CA ASN A 177 7.45 -4.57 -9.73
C ASN A 177 7.45 -5.79 -8.78
N THR A 178 6.64 -5.80 -7.72
CA THR A 178 6.40 -6.98 -6.89
C THR A 178 5.39 -7.91 -7.55
N ASP A 179 5.59 -9.23 -7.40
CA ASP A 179 4.77 -10.27 -8.03
C ASP A 179 3.46 -10.56 -7.28
N MET A 180 3.35 -10.12 -6.03
CA MET A 180 2.21 -10.30 -5.16
C MET A 180 1.40 -9.00 -5.01
N PRO A 181 0.15 -9.05 -4.47
CA PRO A 181 -0.59 -7.84 -4.13
C PRO A 181 0.21 -6.93 -3.19
N ALA A 182 0.40 -5.68 -3.61
CA ALA A 182 1.25 -4.71 -2.93
C ALA A 182 0.55 -3.38 -2.69
N CYS A 183 0.93 -2.70 -1.61
CA CYS A 183 0.58 -1.30 -1.38
C CYS A 183 1.71 -0.54 -0.68
N LEU A 184 1.69 0.79 -0.82
CA LEU A 184 2.57 1.71 -0.10
C LEU A 184 1.68 2.61 0.76
N VAL A 185 1.94 2.61 2.06
CA VAL A 185 1.14 3.31 3.07
C VAL A 185 1.89 4.55 3.54
N GLU A 186 1.30 5.71 3.36
CA GLU A 186 1.79 7.00 3.85
C GLU A 186 1.08 7.38 5.15
N LEU A 187 1.79 7.33 6.27
CA LEU A 187 1.27 7.49 7.63
C LEU A 187 1.26 8.95 8.09
N GLY A 188 0.77 9.86 7.24
CA GLY A 188 0.75 11.29 7.48
C GLY A 188 2.04 11.98 7.07
N PHE A 189 2.00 13.30 7.04
CA PHE A 189 3.10 14.15 6.59
C PHE A 189 4.07 14.44 7.74
N LEU A 190 5.33 14.09 7.55
CA LEU A 190 6.36 14.30 8.57
C LEU A 190 6.59 15.79 8.86
N ASP A 191 6.39 16.65 7.86
CA ASP A 191 6.50 18.12 7.96
C ASP A 191 5.18 18.81 8.40
N ASN A 192 4.15 18.05 8.80
CA ASN A 192 2.90 18.57 9.34
C ASN A 192 2.82 18.30 10.86
N VAL A 193 2.66 19.34 11.66
CA VAL A 193 2.68 19.26 13.12
C VAL A 193 1.54 18.38 13.66
N ASP A 194 0.33 18.48 13.10
CA ASP A 194 -0.82 17.71 13.56
C ASP A 194 -0.61 16.21 13.28
N ASP A 195 -0.13 15.87 12.07
CA ASP A 195 0.18 14.49 11.70
C ASP A 195 1.34 13.93 12.53
N LEU A 196 2.33 14.76 12.85
CA LEU A 196 3.46 14.36 13.68
C LEU A 196 3.04 14.02 15.10
N VAL A 197 2.24 14.90 15.72
CA VAL A 197 1.69 14.69 17.07
C VAL A 197 0.79 13.45 17.09
N LEU A 198 -0.08 13.31 16.10
CA LEU A 198 -1.01 12.20 16.01
C LEU A 198 -0.28 10.86 15.81
N PHE A 199 0.74 10.83 14.96
CA PHE A 199 1.55 9.61 14.73
C PHE A 199 2.18 9.11 16.05
N GLU A 200 2.68 9.99 16.89
CA GLU A 200 3.23 9.60 18.19
C GLU A 200 2.13 9.19 19.18
N ALA A 201 1.05 9.97 19.25
CA ALA A 201 -0.01 9.74 20.23
C ALA A 201 -0.82 8.45 19.95
N ALA A 202 -0.99 8.10 18.68
CA ALA A 202 -1.76 6.94 18.22
C ALA A 202 -0.89 5.85 17.57
N PHE A 203 0.41 5.82 17.85
CA PHE A 203 1.38 4.94 17.20
C PHE A 203 0.95 3.46 17.22
N ASP A 204 0.48 2.97 18.35
CA ASP A 204 0.00 1.59 18.52
C ASP A 204 -1.29 1.33 17.74
N ASP A 205 -2.17 2.33 17.64
CA ASP A 205 -3.41 2.24 16.85
C ASP A 205 -3.09 2.16 15.34
N TYR A 206 -2.08 2.91 14.85
CA TYR A 206 -1.61 2.81 13.47
C TYR A 206 -1.07 1.41 13.18
N ALA A 207 -0.21 0.86 14.04
CA ALA A 207 0.33 -0.48 13.87
C ALA A 207 -0.79 -1.55 13.89
N THR A 208 -1.75 -1.41 14.79
CA THR A 208 -2.92 -2.30 14.88
C THR A 208 -3.79 -2.22 13.63
N ALA A 209 -4.09 -1.02 13.15
CA ALA A 209 -4.92 -0.83 11.95
C ALA A 209 -4.30 -1.46 10.69
N ILE A 210 -2.98 -1.33 10.53
CA ILE A 210 -2.26 -1.98 9.41
C ILE A 210 -2.31 -3.50 9.55
N ALA A 211 -2.01 -4.05 10.73
CA ALA A 211 -2.04 -5.48 10.99
C ALA A 211 -3.44 -6.07 10.77
N ASP A 212 -4.49 -5.44 11.28
CA ASP A 212 -5.88 -5.87 11.10
C ASP A 212 -6.30 -5.86 9.64
N GLY A 213 -5.90 -4.82 8.86
CA GLY A 213 -6.16 -4.75 7.43
C GLY A 213 -5.48 -5.88 6.65
N ILE A 214 -4.26 -6.25 7.02
CA ILE A 214 -3.53 -7.40 6.46
C ILE A 214 -4.25 -8.69 6.80
N LEU A 215 -4.61 -8.91 8.07
CA LEU A 215 -5.33 -10.12 8.51
C LEU A 215 -6.69 -10.26 7.83
N GLN A 216 -7.40 -9.14 7.64
CA GLN A 216 -8.67 -9.14 6.91
C GLN A 216 -8.48 -9.56 5.45
N MET A 217 -7.38 -9.15 4.80
CA MET A 217 -7.08 -9.55 3.42
C MET A 217 -6.88 -11.07 3.30
N VAL A 218 -6.19 -11.68 4.24
CA VAL A 218 -5.92 -13.12 4.28
C VAL A 218 -6.94 -13.93 5.09
N LYS A 219 -8.03 -13.29 5.55
CA LYS A 219 -9.16 -13.90 6.28
C LYS A 219 -8.76 -14.60 7.57
N LEU A 220 -7.70 -14.19 8.20
CA LEU A 220 -7.37 -14.55 9.57
C LEU A 220 -8.06 -13.56 10.54
N LYS A 221 -8.59 -14.06 11.66
CA LYS A 221 -9.27 -13.25 12.67
C LYS A 221 -8.90 -13.74 14.07
#